data_da20021e0a85d8fb0a1847dedbb3b9b6
#
_entry.id   da20021e0a85d8fb0a1847dedbb3b9b6
#
_cell.length_a   1.000
_cell.length_b   1.000
_cell.length_c   1.000
_cell.angle_alpha   90.00
_cell.angle_beta   90.00
_cell.angle_gamma   90.00
#
_symmetry.space_group_name_H-M   'P 1'
#
loop_
_entity.id
_entity.type
_entity.pdbx_description
1 polymer ?
#
loop_
_entity_poly.entity_id
_entity_poly.type
_entity_poly.pdbx_seq_one_letter_code
_entity_poly.pdbx_strand_id
1 'polypeptide(L)'
;MSLAMLFFLLPVLASASSSGGYSPLSFLLDLRGDSVKVRYTPGSLDRASHSQDRFELVVSDCKSWTRNSMPLVVYVLGPEEWQAAEVDRPYGLPQHMSTTELAVASWGDAQTVALWRDLLGRRLPVVEGTALRGSPEEVASIALQNILAVVEAFEMCLAGSGITGDQPWIASFLVQVMARSFIQKHEAGRLSEVDGVFASLADQGGGPGALSLSQALEPDSPTEWLWSEAQFYRAAELVAEEEGKAPVKSVLKLAGKQGGALKEADLVAEYPVLADWLKETFKGREAGPEGR
;
A
#
# COMPACT_ATOMS: atom_id res chain seq x y z
N MET A 1 -9.74 -24.82 -20.10
CA MET A 1 -8.45 -24.38 -20.65
C MET A 1 -7.84 -23.49 -19.59
N SER A 2 -6.81 -23.99 -18.94
CA SER A 2 -6.19 -23.34 -17.78
C SER A 2 -5.22 -22.28 -18.28
N LEU A 3 -5.51 -21.00 -18.06
CA LEU A 3 -4.55 -19.92 -18.31
C LEU A 3 -3.72 -19.79 -17.03
N ALA A 4 -2.51 -20.35 -17.08
CA ALA A 4 -1.50 -20.15 -16.06
C ALA A 4 -1.06 -18.70 -16.13
N MET A 5 -1.26 -17.98 -15.01
CA MET A 5 -0.69 -16.66 -14.76
C MET A 5 0.83 -16.80 -14.77
N LEU A 6 1.47 -16.35 -15.84
CA LEU A 6 2.92 -16.24 -15.94
C LEU A 6 3.35 -15.00 -15.17
N PHE A 7 3.78 -15.18 -13.94
CA PHE A 7 4.61 -14.20 -13.26
C PHE A 7 5.90 -14.06 -14.07
N PHE A 8 6.08 -12.94 -14.74
CA PHE A 8 7.37 -12.57 -15.29
C PHE A 8 8.32 -12.25 -14.13
N LEU A 9 8.98 -13.29 -13.64
CA LEU A 9 10.26 -13.17 -12.96
C LEU A 9 11.25 -12.70 -14.03
N LEU A 10 11.43 -11.40 -14.20
CA LEU A 10 12.59 -10.87 -14.90
C LEU A 10 13.81 -11.29 -14.10
N PRO A 11 14.76 -12.01 -14.70
CA PRO A 11 16.03 -12.26 -14.04
C PRO A 11 16.74 -10.92 -13.91
N VAL A 12 16.92 -10.44 -12.68
CA VAL A 12 17.89 -9.37 -12.39
C VAL A 12 19.26 -9.90 -12.80
N LEU A 13 19.66 -9.59 -14.01
CA LEU A 13 21.06 -9.70 -14.44
C LEU A 13 21.81 -8.61 -13.68
N ALA A 14 22.34 -8.98 -12.51
CA ALA A 14 23.33 -8.18 -11.81
C ALA A 14 24.52 -7.99 -12.75
N SER A 15 24.55 -6.88 -13.46
CA SER A 15 25.75 -6.40 -14.15
C SER A 15 26.71 -5.93 -13.05
N ALA A 16 27.52 -6.84 -12.55
CA ALA A 16 28.65 -6.54 -11.70
C ALA A 16 29.67 -5.71 -12.48
N SER A 17 29.47 -4.39 -12.51
CA SER A 17 30.53 -3.45 -12.84
C SER A 17 31.46 -3.39 -11.62
N SER A 18 32.56 -4.11 -11.70
CA SER A 18 33.65 -4.13 -10.72
C SER A 18 34.45 -2.83 -10.79
N SER A 19 33.88 -1.73 -10.36
CA SER A 19 34.63 -0.59 -9.80
C SER A 19 34.62 -0.78 -8.30
N GLY A 20 35.79 -0.84 -7.65
CA GLY A 20 35.95 -1.07 -6.21
C GLY A 20 35.45 0.07 -5.33
N GLY A 21 34.26 0.61 -5.62
CA GLY A 21 33.50 1.57 -4.84
C GLY A 21 32.62 0.81 -3.84
N TYR A 22 32.66 1.24 -2.59
CA TYR A 22 31.75 0.75 -1.56
C TYR A 22 30.32 1.07 -1.96
N SER A 23 29.42 0.06 -1.95
CA SER A 23 27.98 0.32 -2.12
C SER A 23 27.47 1.10 -0.91
N PRO A 24 26.69 2.19 -1.10
CA PRO A 24 26.06 2.91 0.02
C PRO A 24 25.28 1.99 0.96
N LEU A 25 24.72 0.88 0.45
CA LEU A 25 24.01 -0.11 1.25
C LEU A 25 24.88 -0.85 2.27
N SER A 26 26.21 -0.85 2.11
CA SER A 26 27.14 -1.45 3.07
C SER A 26 27.24 -0.69 4.40
N PHE A 27 26.80 0.57 4.44
CA PHE A 27 26.83 1.43 5.63
C PHE A 27 25.50 1.47 6.39
N LEU A 28 24.47 0.75 5.94
CA LEU A 28 23.20 0.68 6.66
C LEU A 28 23.40 0.05 8.04
N LEU A 29 22.75 0.68 9.02
CA LEU A 29 22.70 0.18 10.39
C LEU A 29 21.50 -0.77 10.55
N ASP A 30 21.60 -1.71 11.49
CA ASP A 30 20.56 -2.69 11.76
C ASP A 30 19.86 -2.37 13.10
N LEU A 31 18.53 -2.40 13.06
CA LEU A 31 17.68 -2.43 14.24
C LEU A 31 16.84 -3.72 14.17
N ARG A 32 16.86 -4.52 15.24
CA ARG A 32 16.19 -5.82 15.29
C ARG A 32 15.03 -5.77 16.26
N GLY A 33 13.85 -6.17 15.76
CA GLY A 33 12.66 -6.46 16.55
C GLY A 33 12.41 -7.96 16.67
N ASP A 34 11.21 -8.31 17.12
CA ASP A 34 10.78 -9.70 17.28
C ASP A 34 10.48 -10.38 15.93
N SER A 35 9.80 -9.66 15.04
CA SER A 35 9.38 -10.17 13.73
C SER A 35 9.87 -9.30 12.57
N VAL A 36 10.28 -8.07 12.84
CA VAL A 36 10.70 -7.08 11.85
C VAL A 36 12.17 -6.72 12.07
N LYS A 37 12.96 -6.80 11.02
CA LYS A 37 14.30 -6.23 10.95
C LYS A 37 14.25 -4.91 10.19
N VAL A 38 14.82 -3.84 10.73
CA VAL A 38 14.97 -2.57 10.02
C VAL A 38 16.42 -2.33 9.69
N ARG A 39 16.71 -2.00 8.44
CA ARG A 39 18.01 -1.52 7.98
C ARG A 39 17.88 -0.05 7.59
N TYR A 40 18.74 0.82 8.09
CA TYR A 40 18.52 2.25 7.96
C TYR A 40 19.79 3.04 7.70
N THR A 41 19.65 4.14 6.97
CA THR A 41 20.70 5.12 6.72
C THR A 41 21.15 5.75 8.03
N PRO A 42 22.47 5.90 8.30
CA PRO A 42 22.97 6.60 9.48
C PRO A 42 22.31 7.96 9.67
N GLY A 43 21.88 8.25 10.91
CA GLY A 43 21.12 9.47 11.24
C GLY A 43 19.60 9.33 11.21
N SER A 44 19.06 8.20 10.74
CA SER A 44 17.62 7.96 10.63
C SER A 44 17.07 7.04 11.73
N LEU A 45 17.71 6.98 12.89
CA LEU A 45 17.32 6.05 13.97
C LEU A 45 15.88 6.25 14.45
N ASP A 46 15.44 7.50 14.64
CA ASP A 46 14.09 7.79 15.11
C ASP A 46 13.03 7.28 14.11
N ARG A 47 13.31 7.49 12.81
CA ARG A 47 12.46 7.00 11.72
C ARG A 47 12.46 5.47 11.67
N ALA A 48 13.62 4.85 11.84
CA ALA A 48 13.79 3.40 11.85
C ALA A 48 13.04 2.76 13.02
N SER A 49 13.13 3.33 14.23
CA SER A 49 12.42 2.85 15.42
C SER A 49 10.90 2.96 15.22
N HIS A 50 10.43 4.09 14.71
CA HIS A 50 9.01 4.29 14.42
C HIS A 50 8.47 3.30 13.38
N SER A 51 9.27 3.05 12.33
CA SER A 51 8.93 2.05 11.32
C SER A 51 8.90 0.66 11.92
N GLN A 52 9.87 0.29 12.77
CA GLN A 52 9.91 -1.00 13.43
C GLN A 52 8.65 -1.25 14.25
N ASP A 53 8.31 -0.34 15.17
CA ASP A 53 7.14 -0.47 16.05
C ASP A 53 5.86 -0.64 15.21
N ARG A 54 5.71 0.14 14.16
CA ARG A 54 4.54 0.10 13.28
C ARG A 54 4.45 -1.21 12.51
N PHE A 55 5.54 -1.67 11.91
CA PHE A 55 5.54 -2.89 11.12
C PHE A 55 5.48 -4.17 11.96
N GLU A 56 5.92 -4.15 13.23
CA GLU A 56 5.61 -5.24 14.18
C GLU A 56 4.09 -5.42 14.36
N LEU A 57 3.34 -4.31 14.44
CA LEU A 57 1.88 -4.36 14.49
C LEU A 57 1.28 -4.89 13.17
N VAL A 58 1.81 -4.46 12.01
CA VAL A 58 1.37 -4.96 10.70
C VAL A 58 1.58 -6.47 10.59
N VAL A 59 2.77 -6.96 10.94
CA VAL A 59 3.08 -8.41 10.90
C VAL A 59 2.20 -9.19 11.87
N SER A 60 1.94 -8.65 13.06
CA SER A 60 1.02 -9.24 14.05
C SER A 60 -0.41 -9.34 13.50
N ASP A 61 -0.91 -8.30 12.86
CA ASP A 61 -2.25 -8.28 12.26
C ASP A 61 -2.33 -9.19 11.03
N CYS A 62 -1.32 -9.20 10.17
CA CYS A 62 -1.19 -10.15 9.08
C CYS A 62 -1.36 -11.59 9.58
N LYS A 63 -0.58 -11.99 10.58
CA LYS A 63 -0.67 -13.31 11.20
C LYS A 63 -2.06 -13.59 11.80
N SER A 64 -2.65 -12.60 12.47
CA SER A 64 -3.97 -12.73 13.08
C SER A 64 -5.09 -12.91 12.06
N TRP A 65 -5.02 -12.20 10.95
CA TRP A 65 -6.08 -12.14 9.93
C TRP A 65 -5.96 -13.23 8.89
N THR A 66 -4.75 -13.52 8.43
CA THR A 66 -4.50 -14.47 7.34
C THR A 66 -3.90 -15.79 7.79
N ARG A 67 -3.47 -15.90 9.05
CA ARG A 67 -2.69 -17.02 9.62
C ARG A 67 -1.32 -17.20 8.96
N ASN A 68 -0.90 -16.25 8.14
CA ASN A 68 0.42 -16.22 7.52
C ASN A 68 1.42 -15.48 8.41
N SER A 69 2.60 -16.08 8.61
CA SER A 69 3.71 -15.44 9.30
C SER A 69 4.68 -14.92 8.26
N MET A 70 4.73 -13.59 8.10
CA MET A 70 5.58 -12.92 7.14
C MET A 70 6.81 -12.33 7.86
N PRO A 71 8.03 -12.87 7.62
CA PRO A 71 9.23 -12.15 8.03
C PRO A 71 9.35 -10.88 7.19
N LEU A 72 9.66 -9.76 7.83
CA LEU A 72 9.74 -8.46 7.15
C LEU A 72 11.08 -7.78 7.41
N VAL A 73 11.74 -7.37 6.35
CA VAL A 73 12.89 -6.46 6.40
C VAL A 73 12.47 -5.12 5.83
N VAL A 74 12.56 -4.07 6.64
CA VAL A 74 12.24 -2.71 6.22
C VAL A 74 13.54 -1.94 6.02
N TYR A 75 13.72 -1.37 4.84
CA TYR A 75 14.84 -0.50 4.52
C TYR A 75 14.39 0.96 4.63
N VAL A 76 14.94 1.68 5.60
CA VAL A 76 14.70 3.12 5.77
C VAL A 76 15.87 3.85 5.13
N LEU A 77 15.69 4.27 3.88
CA LEU A 77 16.75 4.70 2.98
C LEU A 77 16.76 6.22 2.78
N GLY A 78 17.96 6.80 2.77
CA GLY A 78 18.20 8.13 2.23
C GLY A 78 18.17 8.13 0.68
N PRO A 79 18.23 9.31 0.03
CA PRO A 79 18.15 9.39 -1.44
C PRO A 79 19.25 8.61 -2.17
N GLU A 80 20.49 8.62 -1.61
CA GLU A 80 21.62 7.91 -2.22
C GLU A 80 21.48 6.41 -2.11
N GLU A 81 21.08 5.91 -0.92
CA GLU A 81 20.84 4.49 -0.68
C GLU A 81 19.62 3.99 -1.46
N TRP A 82 18.61 4.84 -1.66
CA TRP A 82 17.44 4.53 -2.48
C TRP A 82 17.82 4.23 -3.92
N GLN A 83 18.68 5.08 -4.51
CA GLN A 83 19.20 4.86 -5.85
C GLN A 83 20.08 3.61 -5.92
N ALA A 84 20.94 3.40 -4.89
CA ALA A 84 21.82 2.24 -4.83
C ALA A 84 21.08 0.92 -4.60
N ALA A 85 19.87 0.97 -4.02
CA ALA A 85 18.98 -0.19 -3.85
C ALA A 85 18.16 -0.50 -5.11
N GLU A 86 18.33 0.30 -6.18
CA GLU A 86 17.59 0.15 -7.45
C GLU A 86 16.07 0.10 -7.24
N VAL A 87 15.57 0.95 -6.31
CA VAL A 87 14.13 1.08 -6.09
C VAL A 87 13.51 1.79 -7.29
N ASP A 88 12.57 1.15 -7.96
CA ASP A 88 11.97 1.66 -9.21
C ASP A 88 11.14 2.92 -9.02
N ARG A 89 10.45 3.01 -7.88
CA ARG A 89 9.60 4.17 -7.57
C ARG A 89 10.44 5.38 -7.17
N PRO A 90 9.94 6.60 -7.43
CA PRO A 90 10.56 7.82 -6.94
C PRO A 90 10.79 7.80 -5.43
N TYR A 91 11.87 8.43 -4.98
CA TYR A 91 12.15 8.59 -3.55
C TYR A 91 10.94 9.19 -2.81
N GLY A 92 10.53 8.53 -1.74
CA GLY A 92 9.36 8.93 -0.97
C GLY A 92 8.08 8.13 -1.26
N LEU A 93 8.05 7.34 -2.33
CA LEU A 93 6.98 6.37 -2.57
C LEU A 93 7.43 4.98 -2.09
N PRO A 94 6.84 4.42 -1.03
CA PRO A 94 7.24 3.10 -0.54
C PRO A 94 7.04 2.04 -1.62
N GLN A 95 7.89 1.01 -1.58
CA GLN A 95 7.84 -0.09 -2.53
C GLN A 95 8.32 -1.38 -1.89
N HIS A 96 7.59 -2.48 -2.08
CA HIS A 96 8.15 -3.78 -1.79
C HIS A 96 9.21 -4.15 -2.85
N MET A 97 10.39 -4.54 -2.41
CA MET A 97 11.51 -4.92 -3.29
C MET A 97 11.54 -6.44 -3.53
N SER A 98 10.95 -7.19 -2.62
CA SER A 98 10.79 -8.64 -2.71
C SER A 98 9.58 -9.08 -1.88
N THR A 99 9.36 -10.37 -1.77
CA THR A 99 8.28 -10.93 -0.93
C THR A 99 8.45 -10.69 0.57
N THR A 100 9.62 -10.20 1.02
CA THR A 100 9.94 -9.97 2.43
C THR A 100 10.65 -8.64 2.68
N GLU A 101 10.85 -7.80 1.68
CA GLU A 101 11.63 -6.57 1.77
C GLU A 101 10.84 -5.38 1.29
N LEU A 102 10.81 -4.32 2.10
CA LEU A 102 10.09 -3.08 1.87
C LEU A 102 11.04 -1.89 1.99
N ALA A 103 11.09 -1.01 0.98
CA ALA A 103 11.78 0.26 1.03
C ALA A 103 10.83 1.39 1.44
N VAL A 104 11.28 2.22 2.39
CA VAL A 104 10.63 3.45 2.81
C VAL A 104 11.65 4.57 2.89
N ALA A 105 11.25 5.80 2.58
CA ALA A 105 12.17 6.94 2.68
C ALA A 105 12.50 7.29 4.14
N SER A 106 13.74 7.67 4.40
CA SER A 106 14.22 8.02 5.74
C SER A 106 13.66 9.36 6.23
N TRP A 107 13.42 10.31 5.34
CA TRP A 107 12.95 11.65 5.66
C TRP A 107 11.96 12.17 4.60
N GLY A 108 11.12 13.12 5.01
CA GLY A 108 10.43 14.01 4.10
C GLY A 108 11.34 15.19 3.74
N ASP A 109 12.30 14.96 2.87
CA ASP A 109 13.15 16.03 2.37
C ASP A 109 12.41 16.94 1.38
N ALA A 110 13.08 18.01 0.93
CA ALA A 110 12.50 18.96 -0.01
C ALA A 110 12.07 18.30 -1.34
N GLN A 111 12.76 17.24 -1.78
CA GLN A 111 12.40 16.50 -2.99
C GLN A 111 11.11 15.69 -2.77
N THR A 112 11.00 15.01 -1.64
CA THR A 112 9.81 14.25 -1.26
C THR A 112 8.60 15.17 -1.10
N VAL A 113 8.76 16.33 -0.45
CA VAL A 113 7.70 17.34 -0.35
C VAL A 113 7.31 17.87 -1.71
N ALA A 114 8.29 18.13 -2.61
CA ALA A 114 8.01 18.57 -3.97
C ALA A 114 7.25 17.49 -4.75
N LEU A 115 7.69 16.22 -4.66
CA LEU A 115 6.98 15.08 -5.27
C LEU A 115 5.51 15.04 -4.83
N TRP A 116 5.26 15.07 -3.53
CA TRP A 116 3.90 15.05 -3.02
C TRP A 116 3.07 16.26 -3.42
N ARG A 117 3.70 17.45 -3.48
CA ARG A 117 3.05 18.66 -3.97
C ARG A 117 2.68 18.57 -5.45
N ASP A 118 3.53 17.94 -6.26
CA ASP A 118 3.27 17.71 -7.68
C ASP A 118 2.17 16.65 -7.87
N LEU A 119 2.21 15.55 -7.09
CA LEU A 119 1.24 14.46 -7.18
C LEU A 119 -0.14 14.84 -6.62
N LEU A 120 -0.20 15.61 -5.54
CA LEU A 120 -1.45 16.00 -4.85
C LEU A 120 -1.98 17.36 -5.30
N GLY A 121 -1.31 18.02 -6.25
CA GLY A 121 -1.56 19.43 -6.48
C GLY A 121 -1.21 20.22 -5.19
N ARG A 122 -1.49 21.47 -5.09
CA ARG A 122 -1.08 22.35 -3.97
C ARG A 122 -1.79 22.06 -2.61
N ARG A 123 -2.43 20.91 -2.44
CA ARG A 123 -3.23 20.56 -1.26
C ARG A 123 -2.66 19.33 -0.55
N LEU A 124 -1.46 19.47 0.03
CA LEU A 124 -1.07 18.51 1.07
C LEU A 124 -2.03 18.65 2.25
N PRO A 125 -2.59 17.55 2.75
CA PRO A 125 -3.47 17.61 3.92
C PRO A 125 -2.71 18.16 5.12
N VAL A 126 -3.36 19.06 5.87
CA VAL A 126 -2.80 19.56 7.13
C VAL A 126 -2.95 18.44 8.16
N VAL A 127 -1.85 17.86 8.58
CA VAL A 127 -1.80 16.84 9.63
C VAL A 127 -1.65 17.56 10.96
N GLU A 128 -2.75 17.75 11.70
CA GLU A 128 -2.70 18.30 13.04
C GLU A 128 -2.24 17.23 14.07
N GLY A 129 -1.34 17.58 14.95
CA GLY A 129 -1.07 16.81 16.17
C GLY A 129 0.00 15.74 16.10
N THR A 130 0.88 15.74 15.10
CA THR A 130 2.02 14.79 15.07
C THR A 130 3.21 15.30 15.88
N ALA A 131 3.83 14.41 16.67
CA ALA A 131 5.09 14.70 17.39
C ALA A 131 6.32 14.78 16.45
N LEU A 132 6.10 14.73 15.14
CA LEU A 132 7.16 14.79 14.13
C LEU A 132 7.69 16.23 14.03
N ARG A 133 9.02 16.36 14.02
CA ARG A 133 9.70 17.63 13.78
C ARG A 133 9.74 17.89 12.27
N GLY A 134 9.38 19.11 11.87
CA GLY A 134 9.41 19.53 10.48
C GLY A 134 8.33 20.59 10.18
N SER A 135 8.32 21.06 8.96
CA SER A 135 7.22 21.88 8.46
C SER A 135 5.92 21.05 8.37
N PRO A 136 4.72 21.67 8.39
CA PRO A 136 3.47 20.94 8.21
C PRO A 136 3.45 20.06 6.93
N GLU A 137 4.10 20.52 5.88
CA GLU A 137 4.18 19.79 4.60
C GLU A 137 5.08 18.55 4.70
N GLU A 138 6.22 18.64 5.38
CA GLU A 138 7.10 17.48 5.65
C GLU A 138 6.38 16.45 6.51
N VAL A 139 5.66 16.89 7.52
CA VAL A 139 4.88 16.02 8.41
C VAL A 139 3.77 15.31 7.62
N ALA A 140 3.04 16.02 6.76
CA ALA A 140 2.01 15.45 5.91
C ALA A 140 2.60 14.42 4.92
N SER A 141 3.75 14.73 4.33
CA SER A 141 4.50 13.82 3.45
C SER A 141 4.88 12.52 4.15
N ILE A 142 5.45 12.59 5.35
CA ILE A 142 5.81 11.41 6.14
C ILE A 142 4.57 10.61 6.54
N ALA A 143 3.48 11.27 6.92
CA ALA A 143 2.24 10.61 7.28
C ALA A 143 1.68 9.79 6.12
N LEU A 144 1.67 10.35 4.90
CA LEU A 144 1.20 9.68 3.70
C LEU A 144 2.11 8.51 3.31
N GLN A 145 3.45 8.69 3.35
CA GLN A 145 4.40 7.60 3.15
C GLN A 145 4.15 6.44 4.12
N ASN A 146 3.87 6.74 5.40
CA ASN A 146 3.60 5.73 6.41
C ASN A 146 2.35 4.91 6.09
N ILE A 147 1.30 5.54 5.56
CA ILE A 147 0.06 4.87 5.20
C ILE A 147 0.31 3.97 3.99
N LEU A 148 0.94 4.50 2.95
CA LEU A 148 1.25 3.73 1.75
C LEU A 148 2.21 2.57 2.03
N ALA A 149 3.16 2.74 2.95
CA ALA A 149 4.04 1.67 3.38
C ALA A 149 3.28 0.54 4.11
N VAL A 150 2.21 0.84 4.83
CA VAL A 150 1.30 -0.16 5.41
C VAL A 150 0.54 -0.89 4.31
N VAL A 151 0.08 -0.19 3.27
CA VAL A 151 -0.57 -0.81 2.09
C VAL A 151 0.38 -1.82 1.44
N GLU A 152 1.60 -1.40 1.10
CA GLU A 152 2.62 -2.29 0.52
C GLU A 152 2.92 -3.52 1.38
N ALA A 153 3.02 -3.35 2.71
CA ALA A 153 3.25 -4.47 3.62
C ALA A 153 2.06 -5.45 3.65
N PHE A 154 0.82 -4.96 3.57
CA PHE A 154 -0.34 -5.85 3.47
C PHE A 154 -0.46 -6.51 2.10
N GLU A 155 0.03 -5.91 1.03
CA GLU A 155 0.15 -6.56 -0.28
C GLU A 155 1.08 -7.78 -0.19
N MET A 156 2.27 -7.62 0.43
CA MET A 156 3.19 -8.73 0.70
C MET A 156 2.55 -9.81 1.59
N CYS A 157 1.80 -9.41 2.61
CA CYS A 157 1.05 -10.30 3.49
C CYS A 157 0.03 -11.14 2.71
N LEU A 158 -0.77 -10.50 1.88
CA LEU A 158 -1.81 -11.13 1.09
C LEU A 158 -1.21 -12.11 0.08
N ALA A 159 -0.14 -11.70 -0.62
CA ALA A 159 0.57 -12.55 -1.58
C ALA A 159 1.07 -13.87 -0.93
N GLY A 160 1.54 -13.80 0.32
CA GLY A 160 2.00 -14.99 1.07
C GLY A 160 0.89 -15.80 1.73
N SER A 161 -0.35 -15.32 1.75
CA SER A 161 -1.45 -15.93 2.51
C SER A 161 -2.20 -17.05 1.79
N GLY A 162 -2.05 -17.13 0.47
CA GLY A 162 -2.86 -18.00 -0.39
C GLY A 162 -4.30 -17.52 -0.58
N ILE A 163 -4.66 -16.34 -0.07
CA ILE A 163 -5.95 -15.72 -0.34
C ILE A 163 -5.88 -15.04 -1.70
N THR A 164 -6.82 -15.37 -2.59
CA THR A 164 -6.86 -14.84 -3.95
C THR A 164 -8.26 -14.31 -4.30
N GLY A 165 -8.35 -13.57 -5.39
CA GLY A 165 -9.63 -13.20 -6.01
C GLY A 165 -9.77 -13.86 -7.37
N ASP A 166 -10.99 -14.09 -7.84
CA ASP A 166 -11.27 -14.52 -9.22
C ASP A 166 -11.13 -13.35 -10.22
N GLN A 167 -11.10 -12.12 -9.69
CA GLN A 167 -10.82 -10.89 -10.42
C GLN A 167 -9.61 -10.17 -9.79
N PRO A 168 -8.69 -9.61 -10.60
CA PRO A 168 -7.48 -8.97 -10.08
C PRO A 168 -7.74 -7.83 -9.09
N TRP A 169 -8.80 -7.04 -9.28
CA TRP A 169 -9.12 -5.90 -8.41
C TRP A 169 -9.44 -6.30 -6.95
N ILE A 170 -9.86 -7.56 -6.73
CA ILE A 170 -10.19 -8.07 -5.40
C ILE A 170 -8.94 -8.09 -4.51
N ALA A 171 -7.77 -8.39 -5.06
CA ALA A 171 -6.53 -8.35 -4.30
C ALA A 171 -6.21 -6.92 -3.80
N SER A 172 -6.26 -5.92 -4.67
CA SER A 172 -6.06 -4.51 -4.31
C SER A 172 -7.11 -4.03 -3.29
N PHE A 173 -8.37 -4.39 -3.49
CA PHE A 173 -9.43 -4.11 -2.52
C PHE A 173 -9.15 -4.74 -1.15
N LEU A 174 -8.76 -6.02 -1.09
CA LEU A 174 -8.44 -6.70 0.18
C LEU A 174 -7.28 -6.03 0.92
N VAL A 175 -6.25 -5.62 0.21
CA VAL A 175 -5.11 -4.88 0.77
C VAL A 175 -5.60 -3.58 1.45
N GLN A 176 -6.48 -2.83 0.79
CA GLN A 176 -7.02 -1.59 1.34
C GLN A 176 -7.97 -1.84 2.52
N VAL A 177 -8.76 -2.91 2.49
CA VAL A 177 -9.56 -3.34 3.64
C VAL A 177 -8.67 -3.64 4.85
N MET A 178 -7.53 -4.32 4.64
CA MET A 178 -6.56 -4.60 5.70
C MET A 178 -5.89 -3.32 6.20
N ALA A 179 -5.41 -2.47 5.31
CA ALA A 179 -4.75 -1.21 5.66
C ALA A 179 -5.70 -0.27 6.44
N ARG A 180 -6.92 -0.07 5.98
CA ARG A 180 -7.91 0.75 6.66
C ARG A 180 -8.30 0.17 8.02
N SER A 181 -8.47 -1.15 8.11
CA SER A 181 -8.77 -1.82 9.38
C SER A 181 -7.62 -1.72 10.38
N PHE A 182 -6.37 -1.74 9.90
CA PHE A 182 -5.18 -1.48 10.72
C PHE A 182 -5.21 -0.07 11.32
N ILE A 183 -5.45 0.95 10.49
CA ILE A 183 -5.54 2.35 10.92
C ILE A 183 -6.67 2.50 11.93
N GLN A 184 -7.85 1.95 11.66
CA GLN A 184 -8.97 1.98 12.59
C GLN A 184 -8.66 1.34 13.94
N LYS A 185 -7.87 0.27 13.95
CA LYS A 185 -7.51 -0.47 15.17
C LYS A 185 -6.41 0.20 15.98
N HIS A 186 -5.35 0.67 15.31
CA HIS A 186 -4.12 1.13 15.97
C HIS A 186 -3.95 2.65 15.97
N GLU A 187 -4.63 3.34 15.05
CA GLU A 187 -4.50 4.78 14.82
C GLU A 187 -5.88 5.45 14.67
N ALA A 188 -6.87 5.01 15.46
CA ALA A 188 -8.27 5.44 15.31
C ALA A 188 -8.45 6.98 15.31
N GLY A 189 -7.62 7.72 16.06
CA GLY A 189 -7.64 9.19 16.09
C GLY A 189 -7.22 9.84 14.76
N ARG A 190 -6.61 9.07 13.84
CA ARG A 190 -6.16 9.54 12.52
C ARG A 190 -7.04 9.07 11.37
N LEU A 191 -8.03 8.21 11.63
CA LEU A 191 -8.82 7.57 10.57
C LEU A 191 -9.49 8.61 9.66
N SER A 192 -10.15 9.61 10.23
CA SER A 192 -10.83 10.67 9.45
C SER A 192 -9.86 11.49 8.59
N GLU A 193 -8.64 11.71 9.09
CA GLU A 193 -7.58 12.38 8.34
C GLU A 193 -7.16 11.53 7.14
N VAL A 194 -6.93 10.24 7.35
CA VAL A 194 -6.53 9.29 6.30
C VAL A 194 -7.64 9.15 5.26
N ASP A 195 -8.89 8.99 5.69
CA ASP A 195 -10.04 8.94 4.79
C ASP A 195 -10.10 10.22 3.92
N GLY A 196 -9.86 11.40 4.50
CA GLY A 196 -9.81 12.68 3.76
C GLY A 196 -8.66 12.78 2.76
N VAL A 197 -7.49 12.22 3.08
CA VAL A 197 -6.34 12.16 2.15
C VAL A 197 -6.69 11.30 0.94
N PHE A 198 -7.19 10.09 1.15
CA PHE A 198 -7.54 9.20 0.05
C PHE A 198 -8.72 9.72 -0.77
N ALA A 199 -9.70 10.36 -0.16
CA ALA A 199 -10.75 11.07 -0.90
C ALA A 199 -10.17 12.14 -1.83
N SER A 200 -9.23 12.96 -1.32
CA SER A 200 -8.56 13.99 -2.13
C SER A 200 -7.74 13.39 -3.29
N LEU A 201 -7.05 12.27 -3.06
CA LEU A 201 -6.31 11.56 -4.12
C LEU A 201 -7.25 10.96 -5.17
N ALA A 202 -8.37 10.39 -4.77
CA ALA A 202 -9.36 9.84 -5.67
C ALA A 202 -9.97 10.89 -6.60
N ASP A 203 -10.13 12.13 -6.12
CA ASP A 203 -10.69 13.24 -6.90
C ASP A 203 -9.68 13.86 -7.88
N GLN A 204 -8.38 13.76 -7.61
CA GLN A 204 -7.35 14.49 -8.37
C GLN A 204 -6.97 13.82 -9.70
N GLY A 205 -7.08 12.52 -9.82
CA GLY A 205 -6.68 11.75 -11.01
C GLY A 205 -7.60 11.88 -12.23
N GLY A 206 -8.46 12.93 -12.26
CA GLY A 206 -9.45 13.13 -13.30
C GLY A 206 -10.85 12.71 -12.89
N GLY A 207 -11.01 12.25 -11.64
CA GLY A 207 -12.28 11.80 -11.06
C GLY A 207 -12.73 10.41 -11.55
N PRO A 208 -13.94 10.00 -11.19
CA PRO A 208 -14.52 8.73 -11.62
C PRO A 208 -14.55 8.59 -13.14
N GLY A 209 -14.17 7.42 -13.66
CA GLY A 209 -14.12 7.16 -15.09
C GLY A 209 -12.89 7.67 -15.82
N ALA A 210 -11.88 8.19 -15.11
CA ALA A 210 -10.61 8.63 -15.71
C ALA A 210 -9.83 7.44 -16.30
N LEU A 211 -9.75 6.34 -15.56
CA LEU A 211 -9.08 5.10 -15.96
C LEU A 211 -10.06 3.95 -16.11
N SER A 212 -9.73 2.99 -16.98
CA SER A 212 -10.36 1.68 -16.95
C SER A 212 -9.85 0.86 -15.76
N LEU A 213 -10.57 -0.18 -15.38
CA LEU A 213 -10.12 -1.07 -14.29
C LEU A 213 -8.76 -1.72 -14.59
N SER A 214 -8.49 -2.08 -15.85
CA SER A 214 -7.18 -2.65 -16.24
C SER A 214 -6.05 -1.63 -16.10
N GLN A 215 -6.27 -0.36 -16.46
CA GLN A 215 -5.27 0.70 -16.25
C GLN A 215 -5.05 0.99 -14.77
N ALA A 216 -6.09 0.93 -13.94
CA ALA A 216 -5.95 1.08 -12.49
C ALA A 216 -5.17 -0.06 -11.85
N LEU A 217 -5.21 -1.26 -12.40
CA LEU A 217 -4.47 -2.42 -11.91
C LEU A 217 -3.01 -2.47 -12.41
N GLU A 218 -2.72 -1.81 -13.52
CA GLU A 218 -1.38 -1.71 -14.14
C GLU A 218 -1.10 -0.23 -14.45
N PRO A 219 -0.88 0.62 -13.42
CA PRO A 219 -0.69 2.05 -13.62
C PRO A 219 0.66 2.36 -14.26
N ASP A 220 0.64 3.25 -15.26
CA ASP A 220 1.82 3.67 -16.03
C ASP A 220 2.62 4.80 -15.35
N SER A 221 2.06 5.39 -14.29
CA SER A 221 2.69 6.52 -13.60
C SER A 221 2.42 6.51 -12.09
N PRO A 222 3.28 7.19 -11.29
CA PRO A 222 3.04 7.37 -9.86
C PRO A 222 1.68 8.03 -9.54
N THR A 223 1.22 8.94 -10.38
CA THR A 223 -0.09 9.59 -10.19
C THR A 223 -1.24 8.62 -10.40
N GLU A 224 -1.17 7.80 -11.44
CA GLU A 224 -2.16 6.75 -11.69
C GLU A 224 -2.16 5.70 -10.59
N TRP A 225 -0.98 5.29 -10.12
CA TRP A 225 -0.85 4.38 -8.99
C TRP A 225 -1.53 4.95 -7.73
N LEU A 226 -1.25 6.20 -7.35
CA LEU A 226 -1.88 6.83 -6.19
C LEU A 226 -3.40 6.97 -6.34
N TRP A 227 -3.86 7.31 -7.54
CA TRP A 227 -5.29 7.37 -7.82
C TRP A 227 -5.94 5.99 -7.65
N SER A 228 -5.30 4.94 -8.16
CA SER A 228 -5.80 3.57 -8.05
C SER A 228 -5.88 3.11 -6.59
N GLU A 229 -4.81 3.33 -5.81
CA GLU A 229 -4.79 3.05 -4.38
C GLU A 229 -5.94 3.78 -3.65
N ALA A 230 -6.17 5.04 -4.03
CA ALA A 230 -7.24 5.84 -3.44
C ALA A 230 -8.64 5.32 -3.79
N GLN A 231 -8.85 4.86 -5.02
CA GLN A 231 -10.13 4.27 -5.41
C GLN A 231 -10.41 2.96 -4.66
N PHE A 232 -9.43 2.06 -4.54
CA PHE A 232 -9.61 0.83 -3.78
C PHE A 232 -9.75 1.09 -2.27
N TYR A 233 -9.08 2.12 -1.73
CA TYR A 233 -9.30 2.56 -0.36
C TYR A 233 -10.74 3.05 -0.15
N ARG A 234 -11.28 3.82 -1.12
CA ARG A 234 -12.68 4.27 -1.08
C ARG A 234 -13.66 3.10 -1.08
N ALA A 235 -13.40 2.04 -1.84
CA ALA A 235 -14.20 0.82 -1.78
C ALA A 235 -14.16 0.18 -0.38
N ALA A 236 -13.00 0.14 0.25
CA ALA A 236 -12.86 -0.38 1.62
C ALA A 236 -13.59 0.50 2.65
N GLU A 237 -13.62 1.81 2.44
CA GLU A 237 -14.38 2.75 3.27
C GLU A 237 -15.88 2.50 3.15
N LEU A 238 -16.42 2.38 1.93
CA LEU A 238 -17.84 2.10 1.69
C LEU A 238 -18.30 0.80 2.39
N VAL A 239 -17.50 -0.25 2.31
CA VAL A 239 -17.80 -1.52 3.01
C VAL A 239 -17.74 -1.35 4.54
N ALA A 240 -16.81 -0.54 5.05
CA ALA A 240 -16.72 -0.28 6.48
C ALA A 240 -17.90 0.57 7.00
N GLU A 241 -18.40 1.50 6.20
CA GLU A 241 -19.60 2.28 6.50
C GLU A 241 -20.85 1.37 6.57
N GLU A 242 -21.00 0.44 5.63
CA GLU A 242 -22.10 -0.52 5.61
C GLU A 242 -22.08 -1.47 6.83
N GLU A 243 -20.89 -1.96 7.21
CA GLU A 243 -20.75 -2.82 8.39
C GLU A 243 -20.78 -2.07 9.73
N GLY A 244 -20.53 -0.77 9.75
CA GLY A 244 -20.39 0.04 10.97
C GLY A 244 -19.17 -0.33 11.84
N LYS A 245 -18.21 -1.08 11.30
CA LYS A 245 -16.98 -1.56 11.97
C LYS A 245 -15.89 -1.90 10.96
N ALA A 246 -14.69 -2.30 11.47
CA ALA A 246 -13.61 -2.76 10.61
C ALA A 246 -13.98 -4.05 9.85
N PRO A 247 -14.04 -4.03 8.51
CA PRO A 247 -14.62 -5.11 7.71
C PRO A 247 -13.68 -6.30 7.49
N VAL A 248 -12.40 -6.18 7.85
CA VAL A 248 -11.36 -7.18 7.51
C VAL A 248 -11.75 -8.61 7.88
N LYS A 249 -12.34 -8.82 9.06
CA LYS A 249 -12.71 -10.19 9.52
C LYS A 249 -13.89 -10.75 8.72
N SER A 250 -14.87 -9.92 8.37
CA SER A 250 -16.05 -10.32 7.59
C SER A 250 -15.63 -10.69 6.17
N VAL A 251 -14.86 -9.83 5.52
CA VAL A 251 -14.38 -10.04 4.14
C VAL A 251 -13.46 -11.27 4.06
N LEU A 252 -12.50 -11.41 4.96
CA LEU A 252 -11.62 -12.60 4.97
C LEU A 252 -12.36 -13.90 5.33
N LYS A 253 -13.45 -13.81 6.11
CA LYS A 253 -14.30 -14.98 6.37
C LYS A 253 -15.02 -15.46 5.12
N LEU A 254 -15.42 -14.55 4.21
CA LEU A 254 -15.97 -14.94 2.90
C LEU A 254 -14.93 -15.72 2.09
N ALA A 255 -13.69 -15.23 1.99
CA ALA A 255 -12.60 -15.94 1.33
C ALA A 255 -12.36 -17.33 1.95
N GLY A 256 -12.36 -17.44 3.28
CA GLY A 256 -12.18 -18.70 4.01
C GLY A 256 -13.27 -19.74 3.72
N LYS A 257 -14.53 -19.32 3.55
CA LYS A 257 -15.65 -20.21 3.17
C LYS A 257 -15.47 -20.81 1.77
N GLN A 258 -14.67 -20.18 0.92
CA GLN A 258 -14.45 -20.52 -0.49
C GLN A 258 -13.08 -21.18 -0.73
N GLY A 259 -12.42 -21.66 0.33
CA GLY A 259 -11.11 -22.29 0.20
C GLY A 259 -9.98 -21.34 -0.16
N GLY A 260 -10.13 -20.05 0.17
CA GLY A 260 -9.13 -19.00 -0.06
C GLY A 260 -9.37 -18.17 -1.34
N ALA A 261 -10.25 -18.57 -2.23
CA ALA A 261 -10.55 -17.84 -3.47
C ALA A 261 -11.84 -17.03 -3.33
N LEU A 262 -11.73 -15.71 -3.17
CA LEU A 262 -12.88 -14.81 -3.08
C LEU A 262 -13.43 -14.52 -4.49
N LYS A 263 -14.73 -14.76 -4.69
CA LYS A 263 -15.41 -14.48 -5.96
C LYS A 263 -16.04 -13.11 -5.95
N GLU A 264 -15.93 -12.39 -7.07
CA GLU A 264 -16.58 -11.09 -7.26
C GLU A 264 -18.09 -11.17 -6.99
N ALA A 265 -18.77 -12.19 -7.52
CA ALA A 265 -20.20 -12.37 -7.35
C ALA A 265 -20.62 -12.49 -5.88
N ASP A 266 -19.84 -13.22 -5.06
CA ASP A 266 -20.14 -13.40 -3.65
C ASP A 266 -19.82 -12.14 -2.84
N LEU A 267 -18.75 -11.42 -3.24
CA LEU A 267 -18.36 -10.18 -2.61
C LEU A 267 -19.39 -9.07 -2.85
N VAL A 268 -19.84 -8.93 -4.10
CA VAL A 268 -20.88 -7.96 -4.49
C VAL A 268 -22.25 -8.34 -3.90
N ALA A 269 -22.56 -9.63 -3.76
CA ALA A 269 -23.80 -10.06 -3.10
C ALA A 269 -23.82 -9.73 -1.60
N GLU A 270 -22.66 -9.82 -0.92
CA GLU A 270 -22.54 -9.45 0.50
C GLU A 270 -22.48 -7.92 0.67
N TYR A 271 -21.82 -7.21 -0.26
CA TYR A 271 -21.64 -5.76 -0.25
C TYR A 271 -22.11 -5.12 -1.56
N PRO A 272 -23.40 -4.88 -1.75
CA PRO A 272 -23.95 -4.34 -2.99
C PRO A 272 -23.36 -2.99 -3.41
N VAL A 273 -22.92 -2.18 -2.46
CA VAL A 273 -22.24 -0.90 -2.69
C VAL A 273 -21.03 -1.02 -3.62
N LEU A 274 -20.35 -2.20 -3.63
CA LEU A 274 -19.22 -2.44 -4.51
C LEU A 274 -19.58 -2.53 -5.98
N ALA A 275 -20.79 -3.00 -6.32
CA ALA A 275 -21.25 -3.03 -7.71
C ALA A 275 -21.43 -1.61 -8.27
N ASP A 276 -22.04 -0.73 -7.48
CA ASP A 276 -22.23 0.67 -7.86
C ASP A 276 -20.88 1.39 -7.94
N TRP A 277 -20.01 1.20 -6.93
CA TRP A 277 -18.66 1.75 -6.94
C TRP A 277 -17.87 1.33 -8.19
N LEU A 278 -17.84 0.04 -8.56
CA LEU A 278 -17.14 -0.45 -9.74
C LEU A 278 -17.65 0.21 -11.02
N LYS A 279 -18.98 0.35 -11.17
CA LYS A 279 -19.62 0.96 -12.33
C LYS A 279 -19.34 2.46 -12.43
N GLU A 280 -19.38 3.16 -11.31
CA GLU A 280 -19.22 4.61 -11.27
C GLU A 280 -17.74 5.02 -11.39
N THR A 281 -16.83 4.21 -10.84
CA THR A 281 -15.41 4.55 -10.75
C THR A 281 -14.65 4.26 -12.04
N PHE A 282 -14.92 3.14 -12.70
CA PHE A 282 -14.10 2.68 -13.83
C PHE A 282 -14.81 2.80 -15.18
N LYS A 283 -14.10 3.41 -16.15
CA LYS A 283 -14.60 3.62 -17.50
C LYS A 283 -14.85 2.29 -18.23
N GLY A 284 -15.98 2.19 -18.92
CA GLY A 284 -16.30 1.08 -19.81
C GLY A 284 -16.74 -0.22 -19.14
N ARG A 285 -16.95 -0.21 -17.82
CA ARG A 285 -17.57 -1.33 -17.12
C ARG A 285 -19.09 -1.23 -17.24
N GLU A 286 -19.62 -1.57 -18.42
CA GLU A 286 -21.05 -1.88 -18.54
C GLU A 286 -21.36 -3.08 -17.64
N ALA A 287 -22.55 -3.09 -17.03
CA ALA A 287 -23.03 -4.18 -16.19
C ALA A 287 -22.67 -5.52 -16.86
N GLY A 288 -22.01 -6.39 -16.12
CA GLY A 288 -21.68 -7.73 -16.61
C GLY A 288 -22.90 -8.40 -17.24
N PRO A 289 -22.76 -9.37 -18.14
CA PRO A 289 -23.87 -9.96 -18.83
C PRO A 289 -24.85 -10.49 -17.79
N GLU A 290 -26.00 -9.80 -17.70
CA GLU A 290 -27.17 -10.39 -17.06
C GLU A 290 -27.33 -11.78 -17.66
N GLY A 291 -27.36 -12.78 -16.79
CA GLY A 291 -27.30 -14.18 -17.13
C GLY A 291 -28.21 -14.53 -18.31
N ARG A 292 -27.58 -15.09 -19.34
CA ARG A 292 -28.26 -15.93 -20.32
C ARG A 292 -28.06 -17.39 -19.95
#